data_673d1fc86ec20e8f3bdd0e98180b7a2c
#
_entry.id   673d1fc86ec20e8f3bdd0e98180b7a2c
#
_cell.length_a   1.000
_cell.length_b   1.000
_cell.length_c   1.000
_cell.angle_alpha   90.00
_cell.angle_beta   90.00
_cell.angle_gamma   90.00
#
_symmetry.space_group_name_H-M   'P 1'
#
loop_
_entity.id
_entity.type
_entity.pdbx_description
1 polymer ?
#
loop_
_entity_poly.entity_id
_entity_poly.type
_entity_poly.pdbx_seq_one_letter_code
_entity_poly.pdbx_strand_id
1 'polypeptide(L)'
;MNARRISILVLAALSAVSLPLAAQTPSDWDLLRTIVMIPGTSSQEVKVMDWIASMLPKGVKVERDAKNDVWFTAGSGKPDILFVAHADELGMTVDKFTPQGTVLLRGRGGFLAQSCEARPFVIHTEKGPVEGIMLPRPDYDARTPQPFALEPYELYVGAESEAEARALGIAPGNMVIFKKKIVDLSPDVLATRAVDDRAGCASLLAAALETDWAKLKGRTVTCAWSVEEEIGLNGASAIAKVLKPDVVFAIDTFVSSDTPLDNKRIAYAKLGQGAVLRAFDSSMLTPKPEIRKAAALAAKRGIPVQIRNSRGGNDGSVFIADGALDIPLSWPGAHAHSFVEKIFRSDLDALTKLIKAIIEEWK
;
A
#
# COMPACT_ATOMS: atom_id res chain seq x y z
N MET A 1 41.46 64.19 42.29
CA MET A 1 40.68 63.07 42.88
C MET A 1 39.58 62.64 41.89
N ASN A 2 39.81 61.57 41.17
CA ASN A 2 38.89 61.10 40.12
C ASN A 2 38.15 59.85 40.66
N ALA A 3 36.82 60.00 40.85
CA ALA A 3 35.96 58.87 41.23
C ALA A 3 35.51 58.11 39.97
N ARG A 4 35.97 56.87 39.84
CA ARG A 4 35.47 55.93 38.80
C ARG A 4 34.12 55.36 39.22
N ARG A 5 33.08 55.58 38.40
CA ARG A 5 31.78 54.92 38.54
C ARG A 5 31.88 53.56 37.87
N ILE A 6 31.64 52.50 38.62
CA ILE A 6 31.50 51.10 38.11
C ILE A 6 30.04 50.89 37.80
N SER A 7 29.71 50.70 36.50
CA SER A 7 28.38 50.29 36.05
C SER A 7 28.31 48.77 36.06
N ILE A 8 27.44 48.22 36.89
CA ILE A 8 27.14 46.79 36.92
C ILE A 8 26.04 46.54 35.90
N LEU A 9 26.40 45.83 34.82
CA LEU A 9 25.43 45.31 33.86
C LEU A 9 24.83 44.01 34.45
N VAL A 10 23.54 44.03 34.76
CA VAL A 10 22.79 42.82 35.11
C VAL A 10 22.31 42.18 33.80
N LEU A 11 22.92 41.05 33.41
CA LEU A 11 22.45 40.23 32.32
C LEU A 11 21.28 39.39 32.83
N ALA A 12 20.05 39.71 32.41
CA ALA A 12 18.88 38.86 32.62
C ALA A 12 18.93 37.70 31.60
N ALA A 13 19.23 36.49 32.07
CA ALA A 13 19.12 35.28 31.28
C ALA A 13 17.64 34.93 31.10
N LEU A 14 17.09 35.17 29.91
CA LEU A 14 15.81 34.62 29.48
C LEU A 14 15.98 33.10 29.24
N SER A 15 15.52 32.29 30.18
CA SER A 15 15.36 30.85 29.99
C SER A 15 14.19 30.63 29.01
N ALA A 16 14.48 30.36 27.76
CA ALA A 16 13.48 29.89 26.81
C ALA A 16 13.03 28.50 27.24
N VAL A 17 11.86 28.39 27.84
CA VAL A 17 11.17 27.10 28.06
C VAL A 17 10.73 26.61 26.69
N SER A 18 11.49 25.70 26.11
CA SER A 18 11.05 24.96 24.92
C SER A 18 9.92 24.01 25.34
N LEU A 19 8.68 24.42 25.07
CA LEU A 19 7.55 23.51 25.13
C LEU A 19 7.81 22.37 24.15
N PRO A 20 7.61 21.09 24.53
CA PRO A 20 7.73 20.00 23.59
C PRO A 20 6.70 20.23 22.48
N LEU A 21 7.19 20.37 21.25
CA LEU A 21 6.34 20.40 20.07
C LEU A 21 5.57 19.06 20.05
N ALA A 22 4.26 19.10 20.28
CA ALA A 22 3.45 17.89 20.16
C ALA A 22 3.73 17.27 18.79
N ALA A 23 4.14 16.01 18.76
CA ALA A 23 4.43 15.32 17.51
C ALA A 23 3.15 15.38 16.66
N GLN A 24 3.23 16.08 15.53
CA GLN A 24 2.12 16.23 14.61
C GLN A 24 1.76 14.84 14.05
N THR A 25 0.48 14.51 13.98
CA THR A 25 0.03 13.27 13.32
C THR A 25 0.55 13.26 11.88
N PRO A 26 1.25 12.21 11.45
CA PRO A 26 1.79 12.16 10.10
C PRO A 26 0.66 12.18 9.08
N SER A 27 0.86 12.90 7.97
CA SER A 27 -0.09 12.90 6.86
C SER A 27 -0.11 11.54 6.14
N ASP A 28 -1.18 11.27 5.39
CA ASP A 28 -1.27 10.10 4.51
C ASP A 28 -0.11 10.03 3.51
N TRP A 29 0.32 11.20 3.00
CA TRP A 29 1.47 11.30 2.10
C TRP A 29 2.80 10.93 2.76
N ASP A 30 3.02 11.32 4.02
CA ASP A 30 4.22 10.95 4.77
C ASP A 30 4.20 9.47 5.14
N LEU A 31 3.03 8.94 5.50
CA LEU A 31 2.81 7.52 5.75
C LEU A 31 3.08 6.70 4.49
N LEU A 32 2.54 7.12 3.34
CA LEU A 32 2.79 6.46 2.05
C LEU A 32 4.29 6.42 1.73
N ARG A 33 4.98 7.56 1.82
CA ARG A 33 6.42 7.64 1.54
C ARG A 33 7.25 6.72 2.43
N THR A 34 6.79 6.47 3.64
CA THR A 34 7.45 5.55 4.57
C THR A 34 7.12 4.10 4.23
N ILE A 35 5.85 3.76 4.12
CA ILE A 35 5.41 2.37 3.99
C ILE A 35 5.82 1.72 2.66
N VAL A 36 5.86 2.48 1.56
CA VAL A 36 6.31 1.95 0.25
C VAL A 36 7.76 1.50 0.27
N MET A 37 8.60 2.03 1.17
CA MET A 37 10.00 1.64 1.28
C MET A 37 10.22 0.38 2.12
N ILE A 38 9.24 -0.04 2.90
CA ILE A 38 9.33 -1.26 3.71
C ILE A 38 9.11 -2.48 2.80
N PRO A 39 10.06 -3.43 2.72
CA PRO A 39 9.90 -4.63 1.91
C PRO A 39 8.86 -5.58 2.51
N GLY A 40 8.06 -6.23 1.67
CA GLY A 40 7.04 -7.17 2.11
C GLY A 40 6.28 -7.75 0.92
N THR A 41 6.82 -8.81 0.30
CA THR A 41 6.11 -9.57 -0.73
C THR A 41 5.10 -10.51 -0.08
N SER A 42 4.14 -10.98 -0.86
CA SER A 42 3.15 -11.97 -0.40
C SER A 42 3.81 -13.14 0.35
N SER A 43 3.30 -13.44 1.53
CA SER A 43 3.83 -14.38 2.54
C SER A 43 5.11 -13.92 3.28
N GLN A 44 5.60 -12.70 3.08
CA GLN A 44 6.79 -12.14 3.76
C GLN A 44 6.57 -10.71 4.24
N GLU A 45 5.36 -10.36 4.68
CA GLU A 45 4.92 -9.01 5.05
C GLU A 45 5.25 -8.63 6.50
N VAL A 46 5.91 -9.49 7.28
CA VAL A 46 6.12 -9.28 8.73
C VAL A 46 6.59 -7.86 9.07
N LYS A 47 7.58 -7.34 8.35
CA LYS A 47 8.15 -6.01 8.64
C LYS A 47 7.15 -4.87 8.45
N VAL A 48 6.34 -4.94 7.39
CA VAL A 48 5.35 -3.90 7.12
C VAL A 48 4.16 -4.02 8.07
N MET A 49 3.74 -5.24 8.40
CA MET A 49 2.65 -5.47 9.35
C MET A 49 3.03 -5.04 10.77
N ASP A 50 4.28 -5.28 11.19
CA ASP A 50 4.81 -4.78 12.47
C ASP A 50 4.87 -3.25 12.50
N TRP A 51 5.29 -2.63 11.38
CA TRP A 51 5.28 -1.18 11.28
C TRP A 51 3.85 -0.62 11.36
N ILE A 52 2.89 -1.17 10.62
CA ILE A 52 1.48 -0.77 10.68
C ILE A 52 0.97 -0.89 12.12
N ALA A 53 1.16 -2.05 12.75
CA ALA A 53 0.72 -2.30 14.13
C ALA A 53 1.30 -1.29 15.12
N SER A 54 2.56 -0.88 14.94
CA SER A 54 3.24 0.12 15.80
C SER A 54 2.69 1.53 15.64
N MET A 55 2.05 1.82 14.50
CA MET A 55 1.51 3.14 14.15
C MET A 55 0.03 3.32 14.52
N LEU A 56 -0.67 2.25 14.93
CA LEU A 56 -2.11 2.30 15.23
C LEU A 56 -2.43 3.28 16.37
N PRO A 57 -3.67 3.82 16.41
CA PRO A 57 -4.09 4.77 17.43
C PRO A 57 -3.84 4.24 18.85
N LYS A 58 -3.37 5.11 19.75
CA LYS A 58 -3.15 4.72 21.15
C LYS A 58 -4.45 4.29 21.82
N GLY A 59 -4.40 3.17 22.53
CA GLY A 59 -5.54 2.67 23.31
C GLY A 59 -6.47 1.73 22.54
N VAL A 60 -6.29 1.51 21.24
CA VAL A 60 -7.01 0.45 20.54
C VAL A 60 -6.40 -0.91 20.87
N LYS A 61 -7.23 -1.95 20.92
CA LYS A 61 -6.75 -3.32 21.04
C LYS A 61 -6.35 -3.83 19.66
N VAL A 62 -5.05 -3.99 19.45
CA VAL A 62 -4.52 -4.56 18.21
C VAL A 62 -4.73 -6.07 18.24
N GLU A 63 -5.33 -6.60 17.19
CA GLU A 63 -5.52 -8.02 16.96
C GLU A 63 -4.69 -8.48 15.77
N ARG A 64 -4.27 -9.73 15.78
CA ARG A 64 -3.46 -10.34 14.75
C ARG A 64 -3.80 -11.83 14.64
N ASP A 65 -3.92 -12.34 13.43
CA ASP A 65 -4.14 -13.75 13.21
C ASP A 65 -2.85 -14.54 12.89
N ALA A 66 -3.02 -15.82 12.61
CA ALA A 66 -1.90 -16.72 12.30
C ALA A 66 -1.24 -16.44 10.94
N LYS A 67 -1.92 -15.74 10.04
CA LYS A 67 -1.35 -15.28 8.75
C LYS A 67 -0.59 -13.98 8.88
N ASN A 68 -0.72 -13.32 10.03
CA ASN A 68 -0.15 -12.00 10.28
C ASN A 68 -1.00 -10.83 9.77
N ASP A 69 -2.27 -11.05 9.43
CA ASP A 69 -3.22 -9.95 9.25
C ASP A 69 -3.33 -9.15 10.54
N VAL A 70 -3.48 -7.83 10.44
CA VAL A 70 -3.55 -6.92 11.60
C VAL A 70 -4.84 -6.11 11.52
N TRP A 71 -5.58 -6.04 12.64
CA TRP A 71 -6.75 -5.17 12.72
C TRP A 71 -6.98 -4.65 14.13
N PHE A 72 -7.87 -3.68 14.24
CA PHE A 72 -8.51 -3.29 15.48
C PHE A 72 -10.00 -2.99 15.23
N THR A 73 -10.81 -3.17 16.26
CA THR A 73 -12.24 -2.90 16.24
C THR A 73 -12.59 -1.85 17.29
N ALA A 74 -13.44 -0.89 16.90
CA ALA A 74 -13.92 0.18 17.78
C ALA A 74 -15.44 0.38 17.65
N GLY A 75 -16.04 0.96 18.69
CA GLY A 75 -17.48 1.21 18.78
C GLY A 75 -18.29 -0.03 19.12
N SER A 76 -19.61 0.08 18.98
CA SER A 76 -20.55 -1.02 19.16
C SER A 76 -21.88 -0.70 18.49
N GLY A 77 -22.56 -1.72 17.97
CA GLY A 77 -23.86 -1.60 17.31
C GLY A 77 -23.80 -1.92 15.82
N LYS A 78 -24.84 -1.57 15.11
CA LYS A 78 -25.01 -1.82 13.68
C LYS A 78 -25.12 -0.49 12.91
N PRO A 79 -24.63 -0.44 11.67
CA PRO A 79 -23.99 -1.52 10.93
C PRO A 79 -22.61 -1.87 11.50
N ASP A 80 -22.20 -3.12 11.27
CA ASP A 80 -20.82 -3.58 11.45
C ASP A 80 -20.05 -3.35 10.16
N ILE A 81 -19.04 -2.49 10.21
CA ILE A 81 -18.31 -1.97 9.05
C ILE A 81 -16.87 -2.45 9.11
N LEU A 82 -16.40 -3.05 8.04
CA LEU A 82 -14.99 -3.41 7.86
C LEU A 82 -14.36 -2.55 6.77
N PHE A 83 -13.22 -1.96 7.07
CA PHE A 83 -12.27 -1.46 6.07
C PHE A 83 -11.12 -2.46 5.97
N VAL A 84 -10.71 -2.80 4.76
CA VAL A 84 -9.57 -3.69 4.52
C VAL A 84 -8.71 -3.15 3.37
N ALA A 85 -7.38 -3.13 3.58
CA ALA A 85 -6.37 -2.74 2.60
C ALA A 85 -5.23 -3.76 2.66
N HIS A 86 -4.69 -4.18 1.51
CA HIS A 86 -3.63 -5.18 1.52
C HIS A 86 -2.23 -4.57 1.63
N ALA A 87 -1.39 -5.24 2.41
CA ALA A 87 -0.06 -4.76 2.74
C ALA A 87 1.06 -5.46 1.95
N ASP A 88 0.78 -6.54 1.24
CA ASP A 88 1.77 -7.18 0.40
C ASP A 88 2.04 -6.37 -0.89
N GLU A 89 3.16 -6.66 -1.49
CA GLU A 89 3.56 -6.15 -2.79
C GLU A 89 4.02 -7.28 -3.68
N LEU A 90 3.87 -7.10 -4.97
CA LEU A 90 4.44 -8.02 -5.96
C LEU A 90 5.95 -8.16 -5.78
N GLY A 91 6.43 -9.38 -5.84
CA GLY A 91 7.85 -9.69 -5.74
C GLY A 91 8.16 -11.07 -6.25
N MET A 92 9.30 -11.57 -5.85
CA MET A 92 9.78 -12.90 -6.23
C MET A 92 10.43 -13.57 -5.02
N THR A 93 10.66 -14.86 -5.13
CA THR A 93 11.49 -15.62 -4.18
C THR A 93 12.63 -16.32 -4.90
N VAL A 94 13.77 -16.44 -4.24
CA VAL A 94 14.87 -17.29 -4.71
C VAL A 94 14.39 -18.74 -4.77
N ASP A 95 14.49 -19.36 -5.94
CA ASP A 95 14.18 -20.80 -6.14
C ASP A 95 15.46 -21.64 -6.01
N LYS A 96 16.44 -21.38 -6.88
CA LYS A 96 17.69 -22.12 -6.94
C LYS A 96 18.79 -21.32 -7.64
N PHE A 97 19.97 -21.90 -7.73
CA PHE A 97 21.13 -21.31 -8.40
C PHE A 97 21.44 -22.06 -9.69
N THR A 98 22.09 -21.36 -10.61
CA THR A 98 22.78 -22.01 -11.73
C THR A 98 24.25 -22.33 -11.35
N PRO A 99 24.91 -23.26 -12.04
CA PRO A 99 26.35 -23.49 -11.84
C PRO A 99 27.22 -22.24 -12.08
N GLN A 100 26.72 -21.28 -12.89
CA GLN A 100 27.41 -20.02 -13.23
C GLN A 100 27.17 -18.93 -12.19
N GLY A 101 26.47 -19.21 -11.08
CA GLY A 101 26.27 -18.26 -9.97
C GLY A 101 25.10 -17.32 -10.13
N THR A 102 24.31 -17.43 -11.19
CA THR A 102 23.07 -16.68 -11.29
C THR A 102 21.95 -17.31 -10.43
N VAL A 103 20.97 -16.51 -10.08
CA VAL A 103 19.89 -16.90 -9.17
C VAL A 103 18.59 -17.01 -9.95
N LEU A 104 17.97 -18.18 -9.95
CA LEU A 104 16.67 -18.41 -10.54
C LEU A 104 15.57 -18.05 -9.54
N LEU A 105 14.55 -17.32 -10.01
CA LEU A 105 13.50 -16.75 -9.17
C LEU A 105 12.13 -17.26 -9.60
N ARG A 106 11.20 -17.31 -8.65
CA ARG A 106 9.77 -17.53 -8.86
C ARG A 106 8.99 -16.27 -8.51
N GLY A 107 8.04 -15.89 -9.38
CA GLY A 107 7.13 -14.80 -9.15
C GLY A 107 6.22 -15.00 -7.93
N ARG A 108 5.90 -13.90 -7.25
CA ARG A 108 4.85 -13.76 -6.25
C ARG A 108 3.92 -12.67 -6.70
N GLY A 109 2.70 -13.04 -7.16
CA GLY A 109 1.73 -12.16 -7.81
C GLY A 109 1.99 -11.94 -9.31
N GLY A 110 1.17 -11.12 -9.94
CA GLY A 110 1.15 -10.92 -11.38
C GLY A 110 2.00 -9.75 -11.86
N PHE A 111 3.15 -10.01 -12.47
CA PHE A 111 4.01 -8.98 -13.06
C PHE A 111 3.71 -8.73 -14.53
N LEU A 112 3.93 -7.48 -14.96
CA LEU A 112 4.24 -7.19 -16.35
C LEU A 112 5.69 -7.61 -16.62
N ALA A 113 5.89 -8.77 -17.21
CA ALA A 113 7.20 -9.39 -17.39
C ALA A 113 8.22 -8.47 -18.05
N GLN A 114 7.79 -7.73 -19.08
CA GLN A 114 8.63 -6.76 -19.78
C GLN A 114 9.16 -5.64 -18.86
N SER A 115 8.49 -5.40 -17.73
CA SER A 115 8.97 -4.40 -16.77
C SER A 115 10.15 -4.88 -15.93
N CYS A 116 10.45 -6.19 -15.94
CA CYS A 116 11.51 -6.79 -15.13
C CYS A 116 12.87 -6.81 -15.85
N GLU A 117 12.90 -6.85 -17.19
CA GLU A 117 14.12 -7.03 -17.97
C GLU A 117 15.14 -5.91 -17.76
N ALA A 118 16.40 -6.28 -17.55
CA ALA A 118 17.53 -5.38 -17.34
C ALA A 118 17.33 -4.38 -16.19
N ARG A 119 16.53 -4.75 -15.19
CA ARG A 119 16.23 -3.90 -14.03
C ARG A 119 16.98 -4.34 -12.79
N PRO A 120 17.30 -3.41 -11.89
CA PRO A 120 17.90 -3.74 -10.60
C PRO A 120 16.86 -4.31 -9.63
N PHE A 121 17.24 -5.39 -8.95
CA PHE A 121 16.49 -6.04 -7.89
C PHE A 121 17.34 -6.12 -6.62
N VAL A 122 16.68 -6.38 -5.49
CA VAL A 122 17.31 -6.58 -4.20
C VAL A 122 16.82 -7.90 -3.61
N ILE A 123 17.76 -8.77 -3.28
CA ILE A 123 17.50 -9.99 -2.51
C ILE A 123 17.67 -9.63 -1.03
N HIS A 124 16.67 -9.89 -0.22
CA HIS A 124 16.73 -9.69 1.23
C HIS A 124 17.24 -10.97 1.90
N THR A 125 18.48 -10.96 2.37
CA THR A 125 19.11 -12.07 3.06
C THR A 125 19.30 -11.79 4.55
N GLU A 126 19.60 -12.81 5.35
CA GLU A 126 19.94 -12.65 6.76
C GLU A 126 21.22 -11.83 6.99
N LYS A 127 22.13 -11.83 6.02
CA LYS A 127 23.38 -11.04 6.07
C LYS A 127 23.19 -9.59 5.62
N GLY A 128 22.01 -9.23 5.14
CA GLY A 128 21.67 -7.92 4.58
C GLY A 128 21.24 -8.00 3.11
N PRO A 129 20.91 -6.85 2.51
CA PRO A 129 20.44 -6.81 1.13
C PRO A 129 21.57 -7.08 0.13
N VAL A 130 21.30 -7.90 -0.89
CA VAL A 130 22.17 -8.16 -2.03
C VAL A 130 21.51 -7.62 -3.28
N GLU A 131 22.20 -6.73 -4.00
CA GLU A 131 21.70 -6.18 -5.26
C GLU A 131 22.03 -7.13 -6.42
N GLY A 132 21.14 -7.16 -7.42
CA GLY A 132 21.35 -7.88 -8.66
C GLY A 132 20.64 -7.23 -9.83
N ILE A 133 20.96 -7.68 -11.03
CA ILE A 133 20.34 -7.23 -12.27
C ILE A 133 19.58 -8.42 -12.88
N MET A 134 18.29 -8.22 -13.14
CA MET A 134 17.50 -9.20 -13.89
C MET A 134 18.09 -9.34 -15.29
N LEU A 135 18.47 -10.56 -15.67
CA LEU A 135 18.95 -10.79 -17.02
C LEU A 135 17.83 -10.60 -18.04
N PRO A 136 18.11 -9.93 -19.16
CA PRO A 136 17.16 -9.86 -20.25
C PRO A 136 17.06 -11.22 -20.94
N ARG A 137 15.96 -11.47 -21.63
CA ARG A 137 15.80 -12.67 -22.48
C ARG A 137 16.87 -12.69 -23.60
N PRO A 138 17.21 -13.86 -24.15
CA PRO A 138 18.27 -13.99 -25.16
C PRO A 138 18.05 -13.17 -26.44
N ASP A 139 16.80 -12.87 -26.79
CA ASP A 139 16.42 -12.08 -27.97
C ASP A 139 15.99 -10.64 -27.63
N TYR A 140 16.42 -10.12 -26.47
CA TYR A 140 16.05 -8.80 -25.97
C TYR A 140 16.34 -7.65 -26.96
N ASP A 141 17.44 -7.75 -27.70
CA ASP A 141 17.88 -6.79 -28.72
C ASP A 141 17.43 -7.15 -30.15
N ALA A 142 16.69 -8.24 -30.31
CA ALA A 142 16.17 -8.64 -31.61
C ALA A 142 15.16 -7.62 -32.15
N ARG A 143 15.20 -7.37 -33.46
CA ARG A 143 14.23 -6.47 -34.11
C ARG A 143 12.80 -6.97 -34.03
N THR A 144 12.62 -8.29 -33.95
CA THR A 144 11.33 -8.96 -33.81
C THR A 144 11.43 -9.97 -32.67
N PRO A 145 11.31 -9.51 -31.43
CA PRO A 145 11.42 -10.38 -30.27
C PRO A 145 10.25 -11.37 -30.23
N GLN A 146 10.53 -12.58 -29.75
CA GLN A 146 9.50 -13.57 -29.50
C GLN A 146 8.59 -13.15 -28.35
N PRO A 147 7.36 -13.70 -28.26
CA PRO A 147 6.50 -13.48 -27.09
C PRO A 147 7.25 -13.77 -25.81
N PHE A 148 7.13 -12.88 -24.83
CA PHE A 148 7.87 -12.97 -23.58
C PHE A 148 7.33 -14.09 -22.70
N ALA A 149 8.20 -15.03 -22.31
CA ALA A 149 7.91 -16.01 -21.27
C ALA A 149 8.32 -15.45 -19.91
N LEU A 150 7.41 -15.51 -18.94
CA LEU A 150 7.62 -14.93 -17.61
C LEU A 150 8.64 -15.68 -16.76
N GLU A 151 8.83 -16.98 -17.00
CA GLU A 151 9.68 -17.83 -16.16
C GLU A 151 10.55 -18.75 -17.02
N PRO A 152 11.75 -19.09 -16.53
CA PRO A 152 12.35 -18.67 -15.24
C PRO A 152 12.95 -17.27 -15.29
N TYR A 153 12.72 -16.47 -14.23
CA TYR A 153 13.48 -15.23 -14.04
C TYR A 153 14.90 -15.57 -13.60
N GLU A 154 15.88 -14.89 -14.16
CA GLU A 154 17.30 -15.13 -13.84
C GLU A 154 17.99 -13.82 -13.44
N LEU A 155 18.54 -13.79 -12.23
CA LEU A 155 19.16 -12.61 -11.62
C LEU A 155 20.69 -12.82 -11.53
N TYR A 156 21.46 -11.89 -12.10
CA TYR A 156 22.89 -11.82 -11.91
C TYR A 156 23.23 -10.99 -10.68
N VAL A 157 24.05 -11.56 -9.78
CA VAL A 157 24.41 -10.97 -8.48
C VAL A 157 25.92 -10.71 -8.33
N GLY A 158 26.67 -10.76 -9.43
CA GLY A 158 28.11 -10.57 -9.43
C GLY A 158 28.89 -11.80 -9.01
N ALA A 159 28.25 -12.97 -8.88
CA ALA A 159 28.89 -14.26 -8.61
C ALA A 159 29.11 -15.02 -9.91
N GLU A 160 30.21 -15.84 -9.94
CA GLU A 160 30.57 -16.68 -11.08
C GLU A 160 30.43 -18.17 -10.78
N SER A 161 29.94 -18.50 -9.58
CA SER A 161 29.66 -19.86 -9.15
C SER A 161 28.54 -19.88 -8.13
N GLU A 162 27.81 -21.00 -8.01
CA GLU A 162 26.83 -21.20 -6.95
C GLU A 162 27.43 -20.97 -5.55
N ALA A 163 28.67 -21.42 -5.34
CA ALA A 163 29.37 -21.25 -4.05
C ALA A 163 29.55 -19.76 -3.70
N GLU A 164 29.92 -18.93 -4.67
CA GLU A 164 30.04 -17.48 -4.47
C GLU A 164 28.69 -16.83 -4.20
N ALA A 165 27.65 -17.18 -4.97
CA ALA A 165 26.31 -16.65 -4.73
C ALA A 165 25.81 -16.99 -3.31
N ARG A 166 26.02 -18.21 -2.84
CA ARG A 166 25.72 -18.64 -1.47
C ARG A 166 26.58 -17.92 -0.41
N ALA A 167 27.81 -17.60 -0.72
CA ALA A 167 28.69 -16.85 0.20
C ALA A 167 28.15 -15.41 0.46
N LEU A 168 27.42 -14.83 -0.47
CA LEU A 168 26.69 -13.56 -0.26
C LEU A 168 25.53 -13.68 0.75
N GLY A 169 25.19 -14.89 1.19
CA GLY A 169 24.08 -15.15 2.11
C GLY A 169 22.75 -15.45 1.40
N ILE A 170 22.76 -15.57 0.08
CA ILE A 170 21.56 -15.89 -0.69
C ILE A 170 21.18 -17.35 -0.44
N ALA A 171 19.88 -17.58 -0.20
CA ALA A 171 19.30 -18.89 0.03
C ALA A 171 17.92 -19.01 -0.64
N PRO A 172 17.50 -20.23 -1.03
CA PRO A 172 16.13 -20.47 -1.46
C PRO A 172 15.11 -19.92 -0.45
N GLY A 173 14.04 -19.29 -0.95
CA GLY A 173 13.02 -18.64 -0.13
C GLY A 173 13.32 -17.18 0.22
N ASN A 174 14.54 -16.67 0.00
CA ASN A 174 14.76 -15.23 0.21
C ASN A 174 13.87 -14.38 -0.67
N MET A 175 13.32 -13.31 -0.06
CA MET A 175 12.52 -12.30 -0.77
C MET A 175 13.35 -11.54 -1.78
N VAL A 176 12.79 -11.32 -2.96
CA VAL A 176 13.39 -10.52 -4.03
C VAL A 176 12.39 -9.49 -4.51
N ILE A 177 12.75 -8.23 -4.45
CA ILE A 177 11.91 -7.11 -4.89
C ILE A 177 12.66 -6.22 -5.87
N PHE A 178 11.93 -5.43 -6.66
CA PHE A 178 12.52 -4.34 -7.41
C PHE A 178 13.29 -3.40 -6.47
N LYS A 179 14.45 -2.89 -6.91
CA LYS A 179 15.15 -1.86 -6.15
C LYS A 179 14.27 -0.60 -6.09
N LYS A 180 13.75 -0.32 -4.91
CA LYS A 180 12.81 0.79 -4.69
C LYS A 180 13.51 2.15 -4.71
N LYS A 181 12.83 3.12 -5.30
CA LYS A 181 13.21 4.53 -5.25
C LYS A 181 11.95 5.37 -5.37
N ILE A 182 11.79 6.35 -4.49
CA ILE A 182 10.77 7.38 -4.65
C ILE A 182 11.29 8.44 -5.59
N VAL A 183 10.50 8.78 -6.60
CA VAL A 183 10.78 9.85 -7.56
C VAL A 183 9.65 10.87 -7.45
N ASP A 184 9.97 12.05 -6.96
CA ASP A 184 9.04 13.17 -6.94
C ASP A 184 9.00 13.79 -8.34
N LEU A 185 7.91 13.53 -9.08
CA LEU A 185 7.69 14.10 -10.41
C LEU A 185 7.21 15.55 -10.32
N SER A 186 6.55 15.90 -9.22
CA SER A 186 6.18 17.24 -8.78
C SER A 186 5.93 17.22 -7.28
N PRO A 187 5.64 18.36 -6.62
CA PRO A 187 5.25 18.38 -5.19
C PRO A 187 4.03 17.50 -4.86
N ASP A 188 3.17 17.24 -5.85
CA ASP A 188 1.90 16.54 -5.69
C ASP A 188 1.84 15.19 -6.44
N VAL A 189 2.95 14.76 -7.04
CA VAL A 189 3.00 13.51 -7.83
C VAL A 189 4.26 12.75 -7.50
N LEU A 190 4.11 11.55 -6.98
CA LEU A 190 5.24 10.62 -6.83
C LEU A 190 5.10 9.42 -7.76
N ALA A 191 6.26 8.85 -8.07
CA ALA A 191 6.35 7.57 -8.73
C ALA A 191 7.30 6.66 -7.92
N THR A 192 6.87 5.44 -7.67
CA THR A 192 7.65 4.45 -6.93
C THR A 192 7.08 3.06 -7.18
N ARG A 193 7.60 2.05 -6.50
CA ARG A 193 7.07 0.69 -6.48
C ARG A 193 6.20 0.48 -5.23
N ALA A 194 5.26 -0.48 -5.32
CA ALA A 194 4.37 -0.87 -4.23
C ALA A 194 3.40 0.23 -3.76
N VAL A 195 2.98 1.11 -4.67
CA VAL A 195 1.87 2.04 -4.37
C VAL A 195 0.57 1.25 -4.25
N ASP A 196 0.45 0.22 -5.05
CA ASP A 196 -0.54 -0.85 -4.95
C ASP A 196 -0.14 -1.83 -3.82
N ASP A 197 -0.88 -2.00 -2.72
CA ASP A 197 -1.90 -1.10 -2.17
C ASP A 197 -1.41 -0.39 -0.89
N ARG A 198 -0.10 -0.07 -0.84
CA ARG A 198 0.45 0.70 0.29
C ARG A 198 -0.17 2.09 0.40
N ALA A 199 -0.76 2.62 -0.70
CA ALA A 199 -1.51 3.86 -0.67
C ALA A 199 -2.83 3.69 0.08
N GLY A 200 -3.55 2.60 -0.14
CA GLY A 200 -4.73 2.26 0.66
C GLY A 200 -4.38 2.02 2.12
N CYS A 201 -3.30 1.29 2.39
CA CYS A 201 -2.79 1.10 3.75
C CYS A 201 -2.50 2.45 4.45
N ALA A 202 -1.84 3.38 3.78
CA ALA A 202 -1.50 4.70 4.32
C ALA A 202 -2.77 5.55 4.54
N SER A 203 -3.72 5.54 3.60
CA SER A 203 -5.00 6.25 3.72
C SER A 203 -5.83 5.72 4.90
N LEU A 204 -5.93 4.40 5.03
CA LEU A 204 -6.67 3.78 6.14
C LEU A 204 -6.02 4.11 7.49
N LEU A 205 -4.69 4.05 7.56
CA LEU A 205 -3.94 4.38 8.77
C LEU A 205 -4.08 5.87 9.13
N ALA A 206 -3.98 6.79 8.16
CA ALA A 206 -4.19 8.21 8.39
C ALA A 206 -5.61 8.50 8.90
N ALA A 207 -6.62 7.94 8.25
CA ALA A 207 -8.01 8.07 8.68
C ALA A 207 -8.22 7.53 10.11
N ALA A 208 -7.58 6.39 10.43
CA ALA A 208 -7.64 5.81 11.78
C ALA A 208 -6.98 6.71 12.83
N LEU A 209 -5.83 7.30 12.53
CA LEU A 209 -5.11 8.22 13.43
C LEU A 209 -5.84 9.54 13.65
N GLU A 210 -6.60 10.01 12.65
CA GLU A 210 -7.37 11.26 12.73
C GLU A 210 -8.76 11.09 13.32
N THR A 211 -9.24 9.87 13.52
CA THR A 211 -10.59 9.58 14.03
C THR A 211 -10.62 9.65 15.55
N ASP A 212 -11.61 10.36 16.10
CA ASP A 212 -11.92 10.35 17.53
C ASP A 212 -12.81 9.13 17.86
N TRP A 213 -12.16 8.00 18.11
CA TRP A 213 -12.83 6.73 18.37
C TRP A 213 -13.75 6.74 19.59
N ALA A 214 -13.52 7.63 20.56
CA ALA A 214 -14.40 7.78 21.74
C ALA A 214 -15.78 8.36 21.36
N LYS A 215 -15.89 9.05 20.24
CA LYS A 215 -17.15 9.58 19.72
C LYS A 215 -17.93 8.60 18.86
N LEU A 216 -17.34 7.46 18.49
CA LEU A 216 -18.00 6.46 17.67
C LEU A 216 -19.16 5.79 18.45
N LYS A 217 -20.39 5.95 17.99
CA LYS A 217 -21.59 5.43 18.65
C LYS A 217 -22.55 4.80 17.64
N GLY A 218 -23.23 3.73 18.05
CA GLY A 218 -24.30 3.08 17.31
C GLY A 218 -23.87 2.37 16.03
N ARG A 219 -22.57 2.02 15.94
CA ARG A 219 -22.00 1.19 14.88
C ARG A 219 -20.70 0.56 15.37
N THR A 220 -20.32 -0.52 14.76
CA THR A 220 -19.01 -1.16 14.93
C THR A 220 -18.15 -0.83 13.70
N VAL A 221 -16.89 -0.48 13.89
CA VAL A 221 -15.93 -0.24 12.80
C VAL A 221 -14.66 -1.01 13.07
N THR A 222 -14.27 -1.83 12.11
CA THR A 222 -12.98 -2.52 12.07
C THR A 222 -12.11 -1.96 10.96
N CYS A 223 -10.87 -1.61 11.28
CA CYS A 223 -9.84 -1.28 10.32
C CYS A 223 -8.85 -2.45 10.26
N ALA A 224 -8.71 -3.08 9.10
CA ALA A 224 -7.87 -4.24 8.88
C ALA A 224 -6.85 -4.00 7.77
N TRP A 225 -5.67 -4.57 7.95
CA TRP A 225 -4.61 -4.67 6.95
C TRP A 225 -4.36 -6.14 6.71
N SER A 226 -4.58 -6.57 5.45
CA SER A 226 -4.48 -7.95 5.02
C SER A 226 -3.12 -8.26 4.41
N VAL A 227 -2.80 -9.53 4.34
CA VAL A 227 -1.61 -10.07 3.67
C VAL A 227 -2.03 -10.96 2.48
N GLU A 228 -1.09 -11.25 1.59
CA GLU A 228 -1.28 -12.23 0.51
C GLU A 228 -2.51 -11.95 -0.40
N GLU A 229 -2.84 -10.69 -0.66
CA GLU A 229 -3.89 -10.32 -1.63
C GLU A 229 -3.49 -10.76 -3.02
N GLU A 230 -2.28 -10.43 -3.45
CA GLU A 230 -1.72 -10.58 -4.79
C GLU A 230 -1.55 -12.04 -5.25
N ILE A 231 -1.72 -12.99 -4.34
CA ILE A 231 -1.66 -14.44 -4.61
C ILE A 231 -2.97 -15.17 -4.25
N GLY A 232 -4.09 -14.43 -4.19
CA GLY A 232 -5.42 -15.02 -4.08
C GLY A 232 -6.23 -14.63 -2.86
N LEU A 233 -6.14 -13.39 -2.36
CA LEU A 233 -6.95 -12.84 -1.27
C LEU A 233 -6.87 -13.66 0.04
N ASN A 234 -5.69 -14.24 0.31
CA ASN A 234 -5.58 -15.26 1.36
C ASN A 234 -5.72 -14.68 2.78
N GLY A 235 -5.20 -13.46 3.01
CA GLY A 235 -5.35 -12.76 4.29
C GLY A 235 -6.80 -12.37 4.53
N ALA A 236 -7.42 -11.67 3.58
CA ALA A 236 -8.84 -11.31 3.68
C ALA A 236 -9.73 -12.55 3.86
N SER A 237 -9.41 -13.68 3.20
CA SER A 237 -10.09 -14.95 3.39
C SER A 237 -9.91 -15.53 4.81
N ALA A 238 -8.78 -15.27 5.47
CA ALA A 238 -8.58 -15.65 6.87
C ALA A 238 -9.36 -14.73 7.79
N ILE A 239 -9.35 -13.42 7.58
CA ILE A 239 -10.14 -12.42 8.31
C ILE A 239 -11.63 -12.76 8.21
N ALA A 240 -12.14 -13.14 7.03
CA ALA A 240 -13.55 -13.50 6.80
C ALA A 240 -14.03 -14.71 7.60
N LYS A 241 -13.14 -15.55 8.10
CA LYS A 241 -13.50 -16.65 9.03
C LYS A 241 -13.85 -16.15 10.42
N VAL A 242 -13.28 -15.01 10.81
CA VAL A 242 -13.38 -14.45 12.18
C VAL A 242 -14.36 -13.28 12.23
N LEU A 243 -14.32 -12.39 11.25
CA LEU A 243 -15.15 -11.18 11.17
C LEU A 243 -16.30 -11.38 10.20
N LYS A 244 -17.51 -10.96 10.61
CA LYS A 244 -18.72 -11.06 9.79
C LYS A 244 -19.39 -9.67 9.70
N PRO A 245 -18.80 -8.75 8.92
CA PRO A 245 -19.33 -7.40 8.75
C PRO A 245 -20.63 -7.38 7.96
N ASP A 246 -21.45 -6.35 8.17
CA ASP A 246 -22.61 -6.06 7.32
C ASP A 246 -22.15 -5.39 6.00
N VAL A 247 -21.10 -4.56 6.09
CA VAL A 247 -20.56 -3.80 4.96
C VAL A 247 -19.03 -3.85 4.99
N VAL A 248 -18.43 -4.10 3.84
CA VAL A 248 -16.98 -4.03 3.63
C VAL A 248 -16.66 -2.88 2.67
N PHE A 249 -15.73 -2.07 3.07
CA PHE A 249 -15.07 -1.09 2.21
C PHE A 249 -13.65 -1.59 1.95
N ALA A 250 -13.50 -2.40 0.91
CA ALA A 250 -12.17 -2.83 0.46
C ALA A 250 -11.47 -1.63 -0.18
N ILE A 251 -10.23 -1.40 0.22
CA ILE A 251 -9.40 -0.33 -0.32
C ILE A 251 -8.37 -0.99 -1.22
N ASP A 252 -8.27 -0.50 -2.46
CA ASP A 252 -7.41 -1.11 -3.46
C ASP A 252 -7.19 -0.15 -4.63
N THR A 253 -6.09 -0.30 -5.36
CA THR A 253 -5.76 0.49 -6.53
C THR A 253 -6.84 0.40 -7.61
N PHE A 254 -7.28 1.55 -8.12
CA PHE A 254 -7.97 1.60 -9.41
C PHE A 254 -6.93 1.76 -10.52
N VAL A 255 -6.61 0.66 -11.20
CA VAL A 255 -5.66 0.68 -12.33
C VAL A 255 -6.24 1.50 -13.47
N SER A 256 -5.83 2.78 -13.54
CA SER A 256 -6.40 3.73 -14.48
C SER A 256 -5.68 3.72 -15.82
N SER A 257 -6.45 3.73 -16.90
CA SER A 257 -5.97 3.97 -18.26
C SER A 257 -5.79 5.45 -18.61
N ASP A 258 -5.72 6.35 -17.62
CA ASP A 258 -5.44 7.78 -17.84
C ASP A 258 -3.95 8.04 -18.08
N THR A 259 -3.43 7.43 -19.13
CA THR A 259 -2.08 7.69 -19.63
C THR A 259 -2.13 7.97 -21.12
N PRO A 260 -1.12 8.65 -21.71
CA PRO A 260 -1.12 9.01 -23.13
C PRO A 260 -1.20 7.81 -24.08
N LEU A 261 -0.73 6.64 -23.64
CA LEU A 261 -0.60 5.44 -24.47
C LEU A 261 -1.76 4.46 -24.30
N ASP A 262 -2.58 4.58 -23.24
CA ASP A 262 -3.61 3.61 -22.91
C ASP A 262 -4.95 3.89 -23.60
N ASN A 263 -5.72 2.81 -23.76
CA ASN A 263 -7.08 2.89 -24.29
C ASN A 263 -8.07 3.30 -23.18
N LYS A 264 -8.47 4.56 -23.17
CA LYS A 264 -9.40 5.15 -22.18
C LYS A 264 -10.81 4.55 -22.14
N ARG A 265 -11.12 3.57 -22.98
CA ARG A 265 -12.42 2.88 -22.97
C ARG A 265 -12.51 1.79 -21.90
N ILE A 266 -11.38 1.40 -21.31
CA ILE A 266 -11.31 0.38 -20.27
C ILE A 266 -11.10 1.10 -18.95
N ALA A 267 -11.34 0.74 -17.85
CA ALA A 267 -10.97 1.23 -16.51
C ALA A 267 -10.42 2.67 -16.49
N TYR A 268 -11.21 3.67 -16.89
CA TYR A 268 -10.78 5.06 -16.94
C TYR A 268 -11.25 5.83 -15.69
N ALA A 269 -10.31 6.28 -14.88
CA ALA A 269 -10.48 7.32 -13.87
C ALA A 269 -9.40 8.37 -14.04
N LYS A 270 -9.76 9.64 -14.07
CA LYS A 270 -8.80 10.71 -14.28
C LYS A 270 -7.93 10.89 -13.05
N LEU A 271 -6.60 10.82 -13.22
CA LEU A 271 -5.65 11.07 -12.15
C LEU A 271 -5.72 12.54 -11.69
N GLY A 272 -5.58 12.77 -10.39
CA GLY A 272 -5.66 14.10 -9.78
C GLY A 272 -7.09 14.63 -9.63
N GLN A 273 -8.12 13.79 -9.79
CA GLN A 273 -9.53 14.20 -9.68
C GLN A 273 -10.28 13.50 -8.52
N GLY A 274 -9.54 13.05 -7.53
CA GLY A 274 -10.07 12.49 -6.30
C GLY A 274 -10.24 10.96 -6.30
N ALA A 275 -10.79 10.45 -5.21
CA ALA A 275 -10.98 9.03 -4.98
C ALA A 275 -11.93 8.38 -5.99
N VAL A 276 -11.92 7.06 -6.07
CA VAL A 276 -12.82 6.28 -6.93
C VAL A 276 -13.74 5.41 -6.09
N LEU A 277 -15.04 5.53 -6.33
CA LEU A 277 -16.04 4.57 -5.90
C LEU A 277 -16.18 3.53 -7.01
N ARG A 278 -15.80 2.29 -6.73
CA ARG A 278 -15.83 1.20 -7.69
C ARG A 278 -17.23 0.60 -7.73
N ALA A 279 -18.00 0.88 -8.80
CA ALA A 279 -19.38 0.39 -8.92
C ALA A 279 -19.44 -1.07 -9.38
N PHE A 280 -18.45 -1.51 -10.14
CA PHE A 280 -18.35 -2.86 -10.69
C PHE A 280 -16.88 -3.21 -10.91
N ASP A 281 -16.52 -4.45 -10.61
CA ASP A 281 -15.26 -5.07 -11.03
C ASP A 281 -15.46 -6.55 -11.37
N SER A 282 -14.38 -7.33 -11.52
CA SER A 282 -14.47 -8.76 -11.90
C SER A 282 -15.04 -9.64 -10.78
N SER A 283 -15.06 -9.18 -9.55
CA SER A 283 -15.44 -9.95 -8.36
C SER A 283 -16.78 -9.52 -7.75
N MET A 284 -17.26 -8.30 -8.04
CA MET A 284 -18.46 -7.76 -7.39
C MET A 284 -19.24 -6.75 -8.26
N LEU A 285 -20.47 -6.49 -7.84
CA LEU A 285 -21.33 -5.41 -8.30
C LEU A 285 -21.96 -4.73 -7.10
N THR A 286 -21.51 -3.51 -6.78
CA THR A 286 -22.13 -2.73 -5.70
C THR A 286 -23.53 -2.25 -6.13
N PRO A 287 -24.56 -2.45 -5.32
CA PRO A 287 -25.91 -1.94 -5.60
C PRO A 287 -25.93 -0.43 -5.81
N LYS A 288 -26.65 0.03 -6.83
CA LYS A 288 -26.74 1.47 -7.18
C LYS A 288 -27.14 2.38 -6.00
N PRO A 289 -28.09 2.01 -5.11
CA PRO A 289 -28.43 2.85 -3.95
C PRO A 289 -27.20 3.10 -3.05
N GLU A 290 -26.37 2.09 -2.81
CA GLU A 290 -25.22 2.17 -1.90
C GLU A 290 -24.09 3.01 -2.50
N ILE A 291 -23.81 2.87 -3.80
CA ILE A 291 -22.88 3.78 -4.51
C ILE A 291 -23.36 5.23 -4.43
N ARG A 292 -24.67 5.47 -4.61
CA ARG A 292 -25.24 6.83 -4.50
C ARG A 292 -25.14 7.37 -3.08
N LYS A 293 -25.33 6.53 -2.07
CA LYS A 293 -25.20 6.89 -0.65
C LYS A 293 -23.74 7.31 -0.36
N ALA A 294 -22.74 6.53 -0.80
CA ALA A 294 -21.34 6.87 -0.64
C ALA A 294 -20.99 8.19 -1.37
N ALA A 295 -21.46 8.36 -2.61
CA ALA A 295 -21.24 9.57 -3.39
C ALA A 295 -21.93 10.81 -2.77
N ALA A 296 -23.13 10.65 -2.21
CA ALA A 296 -23.83 11.72 -1.51
C ALA A 296 -23.11 12.15 -0.23
N LEU A 297 -22.53 11.19 0.52
CA LEU A 297 -21.71 11.47 1.68
C LEU A 297 -20.45 12.25 1.28
N ALA A 298 -19.75 11.81 0.24
CA ALA A 298 -18.59 12.51 -0.30
C ALA A 298 -18.96 13.97 -0.71
N ALA A 299 -20.03 14.14 -1.46
CA ALA A 299 -20.52 15.46 -1.88
C ALA A 299 -20.85 16.37 -0.68
N LYS A 300 -21.52 15.84 0.35
CA LYS A 300 -21.83 16.58 1.59
C LYS A 300 -20.56 17.10 2.28
N ARG A 301 -19.47 16.35 2.20
CA ARG A 301 -18.17 16.69 2.80
C ARG A 301 -17.23 17.44 1.84
N GLY A 302 -17.65 17.73 0.61
CA GLY A 302 -16.82 18.38 -0.40
C GLY A 302 -15.64 17.53 -0.86
N ILE A 303 -15.75 16.21 -0.77
CA ILE A 303 -14.70 15.25 -1.15
C ILE A 303 -14.87 14.91 -2.63
N PRO A 304 -13.84 15.13 -3.47
CA PRO A 304 -13.93 14.77 -4.88
C PRO A 304 -13.88 13.24 -5.05
N VAL A 305 -14.89 12.70 -5.75
CA VAL A 305 -14.98 11.27 -6.05
C VAL A 305 -15.42 11.03 -7.49
N GLN A 306 -14.99 9.92 -8.04
CA GLN A 306 -15.36 9.44 -9.37
C GLN A 306 -16.05 8.08 -9.24
N ILE A 307 -17.21 7.87 -9.85
CA ILE A 307 -17.85 6.53 -9.90
C ILE A 307 -17.37 5.84 -11.18
N ARG A 308 -16.69 4.69 -11.07
CA ARG A 308 -16.07 3.98 -12.18
C ARG A 308 -16.21 2.47 -12.05
N ASN A 309 -15.93 1.79 -13.16
CA ASN A 309 -15.85 0.34 -13.25
C ASN A 309 -14.39 -0.09 -13.48
N SER A 310 -13.97 -1.16 -12.87
CA SER A 310 -12.63 -1.75 -12.98
C SER A 310 -12.68 -3.17 -13.56
N ARG A 311 -11.51 -3.79 -13.72
CA ARG A 311 -11.36 -5.18 -14.13
C ARG A 311 -10.69 -6.07 -13.08
N GLY A 312 -10.03 -5.49 -12.09
CA GLY A 312 -9.40 -6.23 -10.99
C GLY A 312 -10.44 -6.85 -10.05
N GLY A 313 -9.99 -7.66 -9.11
CA GLY A 313 -10.75 -8.04 -7.92
C GLY A 313 -10.42 -7.10 -6.76
N ASN A 314 -10.83 -7.48 -5.54
CA ASN A 314 -10.48 -6.81 -4.31
C ASN A 314 -10.76 -7.72 -3.09
N ASP A 315 -10.15 -7.42 -1.97
CA ASP A 315 -10.27 -8.18 -0.72
C ASP A 315 -11.70 -8.25 -0.15
N GLY A 316 -12.58 -7.29 -0.48
CA GLY A 316 -13.97 -7.28 -0.01
C GLY A 316 -14.80 -8.42 -0.58
N SER A 317 -14.42 -8.93 -1.73
CA SER A 317 -15.17 -9.97 -2.44
C SER A 317 -15.31 -11.29 -1.66
N VAL A 318 -14.35 -11.62 -0.79
CA VAL A 318 -14.40 -12.84 0.02
C VAL A 318 -15.49 -12.81 1.10
N PHE A 319 -15.95 -11.62 1.50
CA PHE A 319 -16.99 -11.46 2.51
C PHE A 319 -18.41 -11.53 1.94
N ILE A 320 -18.56 -11.43 0.61
CA ILE A 320 -19.88 -11.48 -0.07
C ILE A 320 -20.58 -12.82 0.18
N ALA A 321 -19.82 -13.91 0.23
CA ALA A 321 -20.37 -15.24 0.47
C ALA A 321 -21.04 -15.35 1.86
N ASP A 322 -20.64 -14.55 2.82
CA ASP A 322 -21.23 -14.47 4.17
C ASP A 322 -22.34 -13.40 4.28
N GLY A 323 -22.71 -12.77 3.16
CA GLY A 323 -23.80 -11.80 3.06
C GLY A 323 -23.39 -10.34 3.26
N ALA A 324 -22.11 -10.04 3.36
CA ALA A 324 -21.62 -8.67 3.44
C ALA A 324 -21.84 -7.91 2.11
N LEU A 325 -22.12 -6.62 2.23
CA LEU A 325 -22.13 -5.71 1.10
C LEU A 325 -20.70 -5.19 0.83
N ASP A 326 -20.17 -5.44 -0.35
CA ASP A 326 -18.86 -4.92 -0.75
C ASP A 326 -19.01 -3.59 -1.52
N ILE A 327 -18.34 -2.53 -1.04
CA ILE A 327 -18.28 -1.19 -1.62
C ILE A 327 -16.83 -0.75 -1.72
N PRO A 328 -16.11 -1.14 -2.77
CA PRO A 328 -14.69 -0.84 -2.87
C PRO A 328 -14.41 0.65 -3.04
N LEU A 329 -13.47 1.13 -2.26
CA LEU A 329 -12.88 2.47 -2.34
C LEU A 329 -11.52 2.38 -3.00
N SER A 330 -11.21 3.31 -3.88
CA SER A 330 -9.96 3.26 -4.63
C SER A 330 -9.36 4.65 -4.81
N TRP A 331 -8.12 4.66 -5.20
CA TRP A 331 -7.41 5.80 -5.75
C TRP A 331 -6.98 5.49 -7.19
N PRO A 332 -7.05 6.44 -8.15
CA PRO A 332 -6.62 6.17 -9.51
C PRO A 332 -5.09 6.11 -9.58
N GLY A 333 -4.54 4.93 -9.87
CA GLY A 333 -3.13 4.66 -10.05
C GLY A 333 -2.76 4.41 -11.51
N ALA A 334 -1.58 4.82 -11.93
CA ALA A 334 -1.07 4.48 -13.24
C ALA A 334 0.08 3.48 -13.12
N HIS A 335 0.10 2.53 -14.05
CA HIS A 335 1.18 1.53 -14.20
C HIS A 335 1.31 0.54 -13.03
N ALA A 336 0.22 0.24 -12.31
CA ALA A 336 0.21 -0.84 -11.32
C ALA A 336 0.73 -2.16 -11.93
N HIS A 337 1.33 -3.03 -11.09
CA HIS A 337 1.98 -4.27 -11.49
C HIS A 337 3.19 -4.09 -12.44
N SER A 338 3.78 -2.89 -12.49
CA SER A 338 4.98 -2.60 -13.28
C SER A 338 6.18 -2.23 -12.40
N PHE A 339 7.30 -1.88 -13.01
CA PHE A 339 8.50 -1.42 -12.31
C PHE A 339 8.29 -0.11 -11.54
N VAL A 340 7.38 0.74 -12.01
CA VAL A 340 7.10 2.06 -11.41
C VAL A 340 5.61 2.35 -11.49
N GLU A 341 5.05 2.76 -10.37
CA GLU A 341 3.64 3.15 -10.21
C GLU A 341 3.57 4.64 -9.90
N LYS A 342 2.50 5.29 -10.30
CA LYS A 342 2.33 6.74 -10.14
C LYS A 342 1.03 7.06 -9.44
N ILE A 343 1.08 7.95 -8.46
CA ILE A 343 -0.06 8.46 -7.70
C ILE A 343 -0.01 9.98 -7.55
N PHE A 344 -1.19 10.59 -7.46
CA PHE A 344 -1.38 12.00 -7.13
C PHE A 344 -1.77 12.16 -5.65
N ARG A 345 -1.14 13.14 -4.99
CA ARG A 345 -1.43 13.47 -3.59
C ARG A 345 -2.89 13.81 -3.35
N SER A 346 -3.52 14.55 -4.27
CA SER A 346 -4.93 14.91 -4.17
C SER A 346 -5.89 13.72 -4.18
N ASP A 347 -5.51 12.63 -4.87
CA ASP A 347 -6.32 11.41 -4.93
C ASP A 347 -6.22 10.63 -3.61
N LEU A 348 -5.02 10.57 -3.04
CA LEU A 348 -4.77 9.95 -1.73
C LEU A 348 -5.51 10.70 -0.62
N ASP A 349 -5.36 12.03 -0.56
CA ASP A 349 -6.05 12.89 0.41
C ASP A 349 -7.58 12.75 0.31
N ALA A 350 -8.12 12.66 -0.91
CA ALA A 350 -9.55 12.43 -1.11
C ALA A 350 -10.00 11.06 -0.59
N LEU A 351 -9.20 10.01 -0.80
CA LEU A 351 -9.47 8.67 -0.27
C LEU A 351 -9.45 8.67 1.27
N THR A 352 -8.44 9.25 1.89
CA THR A 352 -8.32 9.37 3.34
C THR A 352 -9.53 10.09 3.95
N LYS A 353 -9.93 11.21 3.36
CA LYS A 353 -11.12 11.97 3.79
C LYS A 353 -12.42 11.17 3.61
N LEU A 354 -12.53 10.39 2.53
CA LEU A 354 -13.70 9.55 2.27
C LEU A 354 -13.80 8.42 3.29
N ILE A 355 -12.71 7.72 3.59
CA ILE A 355 -12.66 6.69 4.63
C ILE A 355 -13.12 7.29 5.97
N LYS A 356 -12.53 8.41 6.37
CA LYS A 356 -12.91 9.10 7.61
C LYS A 356 -14.39 9.50 7.65
N ALA A 357 -14.92 10.05 6.57
CA ALA A 357 -16.33 10.44 6.48
C ALA A 357 -17.27 9.22 6.63
N ILE A 358 -16.88 8.07 6.05
CA ILE A 358 -17.64 6.83 6.19
C ILE A 358 -17.56 6.31 7.64
N ILE A 359 -16.40 6.31 8.27
CA ILE A 359 -16.26 5.94 9.69
C ILE A 359 -17.19 6.78 10.56
N GLU A 360 -17.25 8.09 10.33
CA GLU A 360 -18.00 9.02 11.14
C GLU A 360 -19.52 8.98 10.88
N GLU A 361 -19.98 8.74 9.65
CA GLU A 361 -21.37 9.02 9.24
C GLU A 361 -22.13 7.86 8.58
N TRP A 362 -21.48 6.78 8.17
CA TRP A 362 -22.17 5.67 7.51
C TRP A 362 -23.17 4.99 8.46
N LYS A 363 -24.42 4.83 8.00
CA LYS A 363 -25.54 4.26 8.79
C LYS A 363 -26.19 3.11 8.05
#